data_86cb6252eb4eb13ec6aed6b1e8c6b632
#
_entry.id   86cb6252eb4eb13ec6aed6b1e8c6b632
#
_cell.length_a   1.000
_cell.length_b   1.000
_cell.length_c   1.000
_cell.angle_alpha   90.00
_cell.angle_beta   90.00
_cell.angle_gamma   90.00
#
_symmetry.space_group_name_H-M   'P 1'
#
loop_
_entity.id
_entity.type
_entity.pdbx_description
1 polymer ?
#
loop_
_entity_poly.entity_id
_entity_poly.type
_entity_poly.pdbx_seq_one_letter_code
_entity_poly.pdbx_strand_id
1 'polypeptide(L)'
;MRALLTLLILLTGITGTARERAFQLKDGDRVVFLGDTFIERMQVHNHLELRLTTAWPDRNITFRNLGWSGDTPRGVSRAGLSLQQAGREPADEGWKQLQKQITLVKPTVVFLGYGMASSFENQPEQFGQNMRALKAAVRKAAGGSVRFVVLSPLRHEYLGGGLPDPAVHNRQLAAYTKELQKMAAAEGDLFVSLFDADSLVNAKPPLTENGIHPVGSGYARVAAEICGQLGVPAHPQLKSPAAAQLRTVMARKNQLFFDRSRPQNMAYIFGFRKHEQGNNAVEIPRFDPLVTAQEKEIAARRDLKPKPAPKASLPEKPIRNPQPLPKFDTAEGVEISLFAENPSLAKPIQMNFDPQGRLWVATSEVYPQVKPGQVANDKIVVLQDTTGDGRADKTEIFAEGLFIPTAIEPGDGGCYVGQSTELLHFKDTNGDGKADEKRIVLSGFGTEDTHHTLHTLRWGHDGRLYFNQSIYIRSHLETPHGVVRLKSGGIMWLRPDTQEAGIQYRGWCNPWGH
;
A
#
# COMPACT_ATOMS: atom_id res chain seq x y z
N MET A 1 -74.43 -23.14 45.05
CA MET A 1 -73.19 -23.77 44.57
C MET A 1 -72.80 -23.10 43.26
N ARG A 2 -71.84 -22.19 43.29
CA ARG A 2 -71.31 -21.45 42.10
C ARG A 2 -69.93 -22.05 41.78
N ALA A 3 -69.80 -22.67 40.61
CA ALA A 3 -68.52 -23.15 40.08
C ALA A 3 -67.73 -22.01 39.47
N LEU A 4 -66.55 -21.72 39.97
CA LEU A 4 -65.57 -20.81 39.36
C LEU A 4 -64.80 -21.57 38.31
N LEU A 5 -64.91 -21.14 37.04
CA LEU A 5 -64.09 -21.60 35.92
C LEU A 5 -62.84 -20.71 35.85
N THR A 6 -61.66 -21.25 36.19
CA THR A 6 -60.38 -20.54 36.08
C THR A 6 -59.83 -20.78 34.67
N LEU A 7 -59.79 -19.74 33.86
CA LEU A 7 -59.20 -19.73 32.49
C LEU A 7 -57.67 -19.57 32.62
N LEU A 8 -56.92 -20.63 32.34
CA LEU A 8 -55.45 -20.62 32.28
C LEU A 8 -55.02 -20.15 30.87
N ILE A 9 -54.59 -18.89 30.74
CA ILE A 9 -54.00 -18.37 29.50
C ILE A 9 -52.51 -18.79 29.49
N LEU A 10 -52.19 -19.77 28.65
CA LEU A 10 -50.79 -20.09 28.29
C LEU A 10 -50.27 -19.02 27.32
N LEU A 11 -49.48 -18.08 27.85
CA LEU A 11 -48.60 -17.23 27.04
C LEU A 11 -47.43 -18.11 26.55
N THR A 12 -47.51 -18.65 25.35
CA THR A 12 -46.35 -19.16 24.65
C THR A 12 -45.56 -17.97 24.14
N GLY A 13 -44.55 -17.59 24.91
CA GLY A 13 -43.58 -16.60 24.46
C GLY A 13 -42.78 -17.16 23.28
N ILE A 14 -43.11 -16.66 22.09
CA ILE A 14 -42.27 -16.86 20.90
C ILE A 14 -41.03 -15.99 21.11
N THR A 15 -40.02 -16.54 21.78
CA THR A 15 -38.66 -16.00 21.70
C THR A 15 -38.10 -16.35 20.32
N GLY A 16 -38.54 -15.63 19.33
CA GLY A 16 -37.85 -15.59 18.04
C GLY A 16 -36.52 -14.91 18.23
N THR A 17 -35.49 -15.68 18.57
CA THR A 17 -34.11 -15.21 18.39
C THR A 17 -33.98 -14.83 16.93
N ALA A 18 -33.92 -13.53 16.65
CA ALA A 18 -33.53 -13.02 15.36
C ALA A 18 -32.15 -13.62 15.07
N ARG A 19 -32.13 -14.68 14.26
CA ARG A 19 -30.89 -15.26 13.74
C ARG A 19 -30.28 -14.15 12.93
N GLU A 20 -29.30 -13.43 13.52
CA GLU A 20 -28.51 -12.44 12.78
C GLU A 20 -28.12 -13.12 11.47
N ARG A 21 -28.58 -12.53 10.35
CA ARG A 21 -28.27 -13.10 9.03
C ARG A 21 -26.77 -13.02 8.87
N ALA A 22 -26.10 -14.17 8.96
CA ALA A 22 -24.66 -14.26 8.73
C ALA A 22 -24.30 -13.53 7.44
N PHE A 23 -23.22 -12.77 7.47
CA PHE A 23 -22.72 -12.05 6.29
C PHE A 23 -22.50 -13.02 5.13
N GLN A 24 -23.01 -12.68 3.96
CA GLN A 24 -22.81 -13.45 2.75
C GLN A 24 -22.54 -12.54 1.56
N LEU A 25 -21.51 -12.88 0.79
CA LEU A 25 -21.32 -12.32 -0.54
C LEU A 25 -22.20 -13.07 -1.54
N LYS A 26 -22.82 -12.32 -2.45
CA LYS A 26 -23.70 -12.85 -3.50
C LYS A 26 -22.94 -13.03 -4.81
N ASP A 27 -23.45 -13.86 -5.69
CA ASP A 27 -22.94 -13.91 -7.06
C ASP A 27 -23.05 -12.53 -7.73
N GLY A 28 -21.99 -12.10 -8.42
CA GLY A 28 -21.88 -10.79 -9.04
C GLY A 28 -21.53 -9.64 -8.07
N ASP A 29 -21.26 -9.91 -6.79
CA ASP A 29 -20.80 -8.86 -5.87
C ASP A 29 -19.45 -8.25 -6.30
N ARG A 30 -19.40 -6.93 -6.20
CA ARG A 30 -18.19 -6.13 -6.38
C ARG A 30 -17.79 -5.57 -5.02
N VAL A 31 -16.81 -6.22 -4.40
CA VAL A 31 -16.31 -5.87 -3.07
C VAL A 31 -15.20 -4.85 -3.20
N VAL A 32 -15.30 -3.78 -2.43
CA VAL A 32 -14.26 -2.75 -2.34
C VAL A 32 -13.74 -2.66 -0.91
N PHE A 33 -12.43 -2.72 -0.76
CA PHE A 33 -11.73 -2.35 0.47
C PHE A 33 -11.37 -0.87 0.37
N LEU A 34 -11.89 -0.05 1.28
CA LEU A 34 -11.72 1.40 1.28
C LEU A 34 -11.27 1.87 2.65
N GLY A 35 -10.14 2.58 2.73
CA GLY A 35 -9.57 2.98 4.01
C GLY A 35 -8.21 3.68 3.89
N ASP A 36 -7.53 3.74 5.03
CA ASP A 36 -6.22 4.32 5.20
C ASP A 36 -5.07 3.31 4.95
N THR A 37 -3.92 3.50 5.56
CA THR A 37 -2.71 2.70 5.38
C THR A 37 -2.94 1.21 5.62
N PHE A 38 -3.75 0.86 6.61
CA PHE A 38 -4.09 -0.54 6.90
C PHE A 38 -4.70 -1.23 5.68
N ILE A 39 -5.66 -0.58 5.02
CA ILE A 39 -6.30 -1.10 3.82
C ILE A 39 -5.36 -1.09 2.62
N GLU A 40 -4.57 -0.02 2.41
CA GLU A 40 -3.64 0.01 1.28
C GLU A 40 -2.62 -1.14 1.36
N ARG A 41 -1.96 -1.32 2.50
CA ARG A 41 -0.97 -2.40 2.69
C ARG A 41 -1.57 -3.80 2.61
N MET A 42 -2.86 -3.97 2.95
CA MET A 42 -3.55 -5.26 2.88
C MET A 42 -3.51 -5.87 1.47
N GLN A 43 -3.44 -5.06 0.40
CA GLN A 43 -3.39 -5.52 -0.99
C GLN A 43 -2.15 -6.36 -1.33
N VAL A 44 -1.06 -6.21 -0.59
CA VAL A 44 0.17 -7.00 -0.77
C VAL A 44 0.00 -8.41 -0.20
N HIS A 45 -0.72 -8.53 0.92
CA HIS A 45 -0.83 -9.78 1.67
C HIS A 45 -2.02 -10.65 1.26
N ASN A 46 -3.14 -10.07 0.81
CA ASN A 46 -4.34 -10.72 0.24
C ASN A 46 -5.03 -11.79 1.11
N HIS A 47 -4.79 -11.80 2.43
CA HIS A 47 -5.37 -12.82 3.30
C HIS A 47 -6.90 -12.71 3.45
N LEU A 48 -7.45 -11.49 3.51
CA LEU A 48 -8.89 -11.27 3.59
C LEU A 48 -9.57 -11.61 2.26
N GLU A 49 -9.02 -11.15 1.14
CA GLU A 49 -9.54 -11.50 -0.19
C GLU A 49 -9.53 -13.01 -0.42
N LEU A 50 -8.45 -13.70 -0.06
CA LEU A 50 -8.35 -15.16 -0.14
C LEU A 50 -9.49 -15.85 0.62
N ARG A 51 -9.72 -15.46 1.89
CA ARG A 51 -10.77 -16.06 2.72
C ARG A 51 -12.16 -15.83 2.14
N LEU A 52 -12.46 -14.60 1.72
CA LEU A 52 -13.75 -14.26 1.13
C LEU A 52 -13.98 -14.95 -0.22
N THR A 53 -12.96 -15.07 -1.06
CA THR A 53 -13.03 -15.77 -2.35
C THR A 53 -13.28 -17.26 -2.18
N THR A 54 -12.58 -17.90 -1.24
CA THR A 54 -12.65 -19.36 -1.03
C THR A 54 -13.83 -19.79 -0.19
N ALA A 55 -14.48 -18.88 0.55
CA ALA A 55 -15.69 -19.16 1.30
C ALA A 55 -16.91 -19.45 0.38
N TRP A 56 -16.93 -18.89 -0.81
CA TRP A 56 -18.00 -19.07 -1.80
C TRP A 56 -17.41 -19.36 -3.17
N PRO A 57 -16.82 -20.54 -3.40
CA PRO A 57 -16.07 -20.85 -4.62
C PRO A 57 -16.96 -20.97 -5.87
N ASP A 58 -18.27 -21.08 -5.70
CA ASP A 58 -19.30 -21.12 -6.75
C ASP A 58 -19.77 -19.73 -7.22
N ARG A 59 -19.36 -18.65 -6.51
CA ARG A 59 -19.84 -17.29 -6.78
C ARG A 59 -18.81 -16.47 -7.52
N ASN A 60 -19.27 -15.68 -8.47
CA ASN A 60 -18.43 -14.75 -9.22
C ASN A 60 -18.33 -13.41 -8.49
N ILE A 61 -17.35 -13.27 -7.62
CA ILE A 61 -17.13 -12.09 -6.78
C ILE A 61 -15.82 -11.44 -7.20
N THR A 62 -15.82 -10.13 -7.35
CA THR A 62 -14.61 -9.35 -7.65
C THR A 62 -14.22 -8.46 -6.50
N PHE A 63 -12.91 -8.23 -6.34
CA PHE A 63 -12.35 -7.42 -5.25
C PHE A 63 -11.47 -6.30 -5.80
N ARG A 64 -11.60 -5.10 -5.20
CA ARG A 64 -10.76 -3.93 -5.52
C ARG A 64 -10.30 -3.27 -4.23
N ASN A 65 -9.01 -2.96 -4.16
CA ASN A 65 -8.47 -2.19 -3.06
C ASN A 65 -8.37 -0.72 -3.47
N LEU A 66 -9.01 0.15 -2.70
CA LEU A 66 -8.96 1.61 -2.82
C LEU A 66 -8.40 2.25 -1.54
N GLY A 67 -7.62 1.51 -0.75
CA GLY A 67 -6.87 2.05 0.36
C GLY A 67 -5.85 3.09 -0.11
N TRP A 68 -5.56 4.05 0.76
CA TRP A 68 -4.57 5.09 0.49
C TRP A 68 -3.91 5.51 1.81
N SER A 69 -2.59 5.38 1.90
CA SER A 69 -1.86 5.65 3.14
C SER A 69 -2.12 7.05 3.70
N GLY A 70 -2.28 7.11 5.02
CA GLY A 70 -2.55 8.35 5.74
C GLY A 70 -3.87 9.04 5.38
N ASP A 71 -4.78 8.36 4.65
CA ASP A 71 -6.03 8.94 4.18
C ASP A 71 -7.06 9.09 5.31
N THR A 72 -8.05 9.92 5.05
CA THR A 72 -9.20 10.15 5.92
C THR A 72 -10.50 9.94 5.15
N PRO A 73 -11.66 9.83 5.79
CA PRO A 73 -12.94 9.73 5.08
C PRO A 73 -13.25 10.92 4.15
N ARG A 74 -12.45 11.98 4.20
CA ARG A 74 -12.53 13.14 3.30
C ARG A 74 -11.60 13.05 2.09
N GLY A 75 -10.81 12.00 1.96
CA GLY A 75 -9.88 11.82 0.85
C GLY A 75 -8.65 12.74 0.92
N VAL A 76 -8.21 13.13 2.13
CA VAL A 76 -7.16 14.15 2.33
C VAL A 76 -5.82 13.77 1.68
N SER A 77 -5.52 12.47 1.62
CA SER A 77 -4.28 11.98 1.03
C SER A 77 -4.36 11.77 -0.48
N ARG A 78 -5.57 11.79 -1.07
CA ARG A 78 -5.75 11.49 -2.49
C ARG A 78 -5.36 12.66 -3.36
N ALA A 79 -4.45 12.43 -4.27
CA ALA A 79 -4.09 13.40 -5.28
C ALA A 79 -5.11 13.39 -6.41
N GLY A 80 -5.49 14.58 -6.85
CA GLY A 80 -6.25 14.77 -8.07
C GLY A 80 -5.34 14.91 -9.29
N LEU A 81 -5.98 15.09 -10.42
CA LEU A 81 -5.30 15.32 -11.70
C LEU A 81 -5.09 16.81 -11.99
N SER A 82 -5.69 17.70 -11.20
CA SER A 82 -5.42 19.12 -11.29
C SER A 82 -4.07 19.38 -10.61
N LEU A 83 -3.04 19.38 -11.38
CA LEU A 83 -1.68 19.66 -10.96
C LEU A 83 -1.46 21.16 -10.83
N GLN A 84 -2.33 21.81 -10.11
CA GLN A 84 -2.04 23.14 -9.64
C GLN A 84 -0.85 23.07 -8.68
N GLN A 85 -0.05 24.11 -8.68
CA GLN A 85 1.07 24.21 -7.75
C GLN A 85 0.61 23.85 -6.33
N ALA A 86 1.42 23.07 -5.64
CA ALA A 86 1.13 22.63 -4.29
C ALA A 86 0.67 23.79 -3.40
N GLY A 87 -0.43 23.58 -2.71
CA GLY A 87 -1.10 24.60 -1.91
C GLY A 87 -2.14 25.44 -2.65
N ARG A 88 -2.31 25.26 -3.96
CA ARG A 88 -3.35 25.91 -4.78
C ARG A 88 -4.39 24.95 -5.35
N GLU A 89 -4.29 23.66 -5.02
CA GLU A 89 -5.31 22.69 -5.38
C GLU A 89 -6.64 23.02 -4.70
N PRO A 90 -7.78 22.74 -5.35
CA PRO A 90 -9.09 22.87 -4.71
C PRO A 90 -9.16 22.03 -3.43
N ALA A 91 -9.72 22.58 -2.37
CA ALA A 91 -9.81 21.91 -1.06
C ALA A 91 -10.53 20.55 -1.10
N ASP A 92 -11.38 20.34 -2.12
CA ASP A 92 -12.15 19.11 -2.33
C ASP A 92 -11.55 18.17 -3.39
N GLU A 93 -10.34 18.42 -3.87
CA GLU A 93 -9.72 17.62 -4.95
C GLU A 93 -9.61 16.14 -4.58
N GLY A 94 -9.10 15.84 -3.39
CA GLY A 94 -9.00 14.45 -2.93
C GLY A 94 -10.36 13.77 -2.79
N TRP A 95 -11.36 14.52 -2.35
CA TRP A 95 -12.75 14.06 -2.30
C TRP A 95 -13.30 13.72 -3.69
N LYS A 96 -13.06 14.56 -4.68
CA LYS A 96 -13.45 14.32 -6.08
C LYS A 96 -12.72 13.11 -6.66
N GLN A 97 -11.45 12.94 -6.34
CA GLN A 97 -10.68 11.77 -6.77
C GLN A 97 -11.23 10.48 -6.17
N LEU A 98 -11.56 10.48 -4.90
CA LEU A 98 -12.23 9.34 -4.25
C LEU A 98 -13.53 8.97 -4.95
N GLN A 99 -14.38 9.95 -5.26
CA GLN A 99 -15.63 9.72 -5.98
C GLN A 99 -15.42 9.13 -7.38
N LYS A 100 -14.40 9.60 -8.12
CA LYS A 100 -14.03 9.02 -9.43
C LYS A 100 -13.63 7.55 -9.31
N GLN A 101 -12.82 7.21 -8.31
CA GLN A 101 -12.39 5.83 -8.07
C GLN A 101 -13.57 4.93 -7.70
N ILE A 102 -14.51 5.40 -6.87
CA ILE A 102 -15.72 4.64 -6.54
C ILE A 102 -16.61 4.45 -7.76
N THR A 103 -16.77 5.48 -8.60
CA THR A 103 -17.53 5.38 -9.86
C THR A 103 -16.91 4.38 -10.82
N LEU A 104 -15.58 4.26 -10.85
CA LEU A 104 -14.87 3.28 -11.67
C LEU A 104 -15.21 1.84 -11.27
N VAL A 105 -15.29 1.55 -9.96
CA VAL A 105 -15.45 0.18 -9.45
C VAL A 105 -16.89 -0.21 -9.18
N LYS A 106 -17.81 0.75 -9.02
CA LYS A 106 -19.26 0.54 -8.78
C LYS A 106 -19.54 -0.54 -7.73
N PRO A 107 -19.14 -0.34 -6.46
CA PRO A 107 -19.22 -1.37 -5.43
C PRO A 107 -20.65 -1.79 -5.11
N THR A 108 -20.85 -3.05 -4.73
CA THR A 108 -22.06 -3.57 -4.09
C THR A 108 -21.85 -3.86 -2.61
N VAL A 109 -20.58 -4.06 -2.22
CA VAL A 109 -20.16 -4.27 -0.83
C VAL A 109 -18.90 -3.44 -0.60
N VAL A 110 -18.85 -2.71 0.51
CA VAL A 110 -17.68 -1.93 0.89
C VAL A 110 -17.25 -2.27 2.32
N PHE A 111 -16.01 -2.68 2.48
CA PHE A 111 -15.34 -2.74 3.77
C PHE A 111 -14.67 -1.40 4.02
N LEU A 112 -15.06 -0.73 5.10
CA LEU A 112 -14.54 0.57 5.50
C LEU A 112 -13.53 0.38 6.63
N GLY A 113 -12.25 0.67 6.38
CA GLY A 113 -11.16 0.55 7.34
C GLY A 113 -10.43 1.89 7.50
N TYR A 114 -11.10 2.87 8.09
CA TYR A 114 -10.53 4.15 8.49
C TYR A 114 -10.46 4.26 10.00
N GLY A 115 -9.54 5.09 10.47
CA GLY A 115 -9.50 5.47 11.87
C GLY A 115 -8.10 5.57 12.45
N MET A 116 -7.12 4.79 11.97
CA MET A 116 -5.75 4.87 12.47
C MET A 116 -5.16 6.27 12.19
N ALA A 117 -5.09 6.66 10.92
CA ALA A 117 -4.57 7.97 10.53
C ALA A 117 -5.37 9.14 11.14
N SER A 118 -6.71 9.02 11.18
CA SER A 118 -7.58 10.08 11.68
C SER A 118 -7.52 10.25 13.19
N SER A 119 -7.21 9.19 13.96
CA SER A 119 -7.23 9.25 15.44
C SER A 119 -6.18 10.19 16.02
N PHE A 120 -5.08 10.44 15.31
CA PHE A 120 -4.07 11.42 15.72
C PHE A 120 -4.60 12.87 15.74
N GLU A 121 -5.70 13.15 15.04
CA GLU A 121 -6.37 14.45 15.05
C GLU A 121 -7.27 14.65 16.30
N ASN A 122 -7.59 13.57 17.00
CA ASN A 122 -8.43 13.53 18.21
C ASN A 122 -9.79 14.24 18.08
N GLN A 123 -10.49 13.98 16.96
CA GLN A 123 -11.81 14.57 16.65
C GLN A 123 -12.84 13.47 16.29
N PRO A 124 -13.20 12.56 17.23
CA PRO A 124 -14.00 11.36 16.90
C PRO A 124 -15.41 11.70 16.38
N GLU A 125 -16.06 12.75 16.87
CA GLU A 125 -17.41 13.15 16.42
C GLU A 125 -17.39 13.68 14.98
N GLN A 126 -16.41 14.52 14.65
CA GLN A 126 -16.20 15.01 13.28
C GLN A 126 -15.86 13.87 12.35
N PHE A 127 -15.04 12.91 12.79
CA PHE A 127 -14.74 11.70 12.06
C PHE A 127 -16.02 10.90 11.76
N GLY A 128 -16.90 10.69 12.73
CA GLY A 128 -18.19 10.01 12.53
C GLY A 128 -19.06 10.71 11.48
N GLN A 129 -19.12 12.05 11.49
CA GLN A 129 -19.83 12.84 10.47
C GLN A 129 -19.20 12.64 9.07
N ASN A 130 -17.88 12.67 8.99
CA ASN A 130 -17.17 12.44 7.73
C ASN A 130 -17.38 11.02 7.18
N MET A 131 -17.45 10.02 8.05
CA MET A 131 -17.77 8.64 7.65
C MET A 131 -19.19 8.51 7.08
N ARG A 132 -20.18 9.19 7.67
CA ARG A 132 -21.56 9.24 7.12
C ARG A 132 -21.59 9.90 5.75
N ALA A 133 -20.88 11.03 5.60
CA ALA A 133 -20.75 11.72 4.31
C ALA A 133 -20.07 10.83 3.24
N LEU A 134 -19.03 10.10 3.62
CA LEU A 134 -18.35 9.13 2.75
C LEU A 134 -19.33 8.02 2.29
N LYS A 135 -20.07 7.41 3.19
CA LYS A 135 -21.05 6.35 2.84
C LYS A 135 -22.13 6.87 1.89
N ALA A 136 -22.64 8.09 2.12
CA ALA A 136 -23.60 8.73 1.22
C ALA A 136 -23.00 8.94 -0.18
N ALA A 137 -21.75 9.42 -0.26
CA ALA A 137 -21.05 9.58 -1.55
C ALA A 137 -20.79 8.25 -2.25
N VAL A 138 -20.44 7.20 -1.50
CA VAL A 138 -20.27 5.84 -2.04
C VAL A 138 -21.57 5.33 -2.66
N ARG A 139 -22.69 5.43 -1.94
CA ARG A 139 -24.03 5.03 -2.47
C ARG A 139 -24.36 5.80 -3.75
N LYS A 140 -24.13 7.12 -3.75
CA LYS A 140 -24.38 7.96 -4.93
C LYS A 140 -23.51 7.56 -6.13
N ALA A 141 -22.21 7.39 -5.91
CA ALA A 141 -21.26 7.06 -6.99
C ALA A 141 -21.41 5.62 -7.51
N ALA A 142 -21.82 4.69 -6.66
CA ALA A 142 -22.10 3.31 -7.05
C ALA A 142 -23.35 3.17 -7.92
N GLY A 143 -24.29 4.12 -7.82
CA GLY A 143 -25.54 4.10 -8.61
C GLY A 143 -26.53 3.01 -8.19
N GLY A 144 -26.40 2.47 -6.96
CA GLY A 144 -27.26 1.39 -6.48
C GLY A 144 -27.10 1.13 -4.98
N SER A 145 -27.74 0.06 -4.51
CA SER A 145 -27.65 -0.38 -3.11
C SER A 145 -26.24 -0.87 -2.79
N VAL A 146 -25.66 -0.37 -1.70
CA VAL A 146 -24.36 -0.77 -1.19
C VAL A 146 -24.47 -1.24 0.25
N ARG A 147 -23.95 -2.42 0.54
CA ARG A 147 -23.82 -2.98 1.88
C ARG A 147 -22.47 -2.58 2.45
N PHE A 148 -22.44 -2.15 3.70
CA PHE A 148 -21.20 -1.76 4.37
C PHE A 148 -20.82 -2.75 5.47
N VAL A 149 -19.53 -3.01 5.58
CA VAL A 149 -18.86 -3.64 6.71
C VAL A 149 -17.89 -2.61 7.27
N VAL A 150 -18.15 -2.14 8.47
CA VAL A 150 -17.34 -1.12 9.13
C VAL A 150 -16.34 -1.81 10.04
N LEU A 151 -15.06 -1.61 9.79
CA LEU A 151 -13.96 -2.12 10.61
C LEU A 151 -13.51 -1.03 11.58
N SER A 152 -13.34 -1.35 12.86
CA SER A 152 -12.61 -0.45 13.75
C SER A 152 -11.12 -0.44 13.39
N PRO A 153 -10.34 0.59 13.77
CA PRO A 153 -8.89 0.50 13.72
C PRO A 153 -8.38 -0.63 14.62
N LEU A 154 -7.15 -1.07 14.38
CA LEU A 154 -6.42 -1.95 15.30
C LEU A 154 -6.00 -1.18 16.55
N ARG A 155 -5.75 -1.90 17.63
CA ARG A 155 -5.08 -1.35 18.81
C ARG A 155 -3.62 -1.05 18.46
N HIS A 156 -3.09 0.09 18.91
CA HIS A 156 -1.66 0.37 18.84
C HIS A 156 -0.95 -0.55 19.83
N GLU A 157 -0.05 -1.42 19.34
CA GLU A 157 0.69 -2.38 20.14
C GLU A 157 1.89 -1.71 20.84
N TYR A 158 2.18 -2.15 22.06
CA TYR A 158 3.42 -1.77 22.74
C TYR A 158 4.54 -2.74 22.36
N LEU A 159 5.53 -2.28 21.63
CA LEU A 159 6.67 -3.09 21.16
C LEU A 159 7.99 -2.73 21.86
N GLY A 160 8.04 -1.64 22.63
CA GLY A 160 9.29 -1.15 23.22
C GLY A 160 10.27 -0.62 22.17
N GLY A 161 11.59 -0.70 22.45
CA GLY A 161 12.64 -0.43 21.45
C GLY A 161 12.71 1.02 20.94
N GLY A 162 12.24 2.01 21.74
CA GLY A 162 12.21 3.42 21.29
C GLY A 162 10.93 3.83 20.59
N LEU A 163 10.01 2.89 20.30
CA LEU A 163 8.67 3.19 19.79
C LEU A 163 7.81 3.86 20.88
N PRO A 164 6.82 4.69 20.53
CA PRO A 164 6.05 5.45 21.51
C PRO A 164 5.18 4.54 22.39
N ASP A 165 4.94 4.99 23.64
CA ASP A 165 3.94 4.36 24.50
C ASP A 165 2.54 4.54 23.88
N PRO A 166 1.83 3.45 23.58
CA PRO A 166 0.53 3.51 22.91
C PRO A 166 -0.62 3.95 23.81
N ALA A 167 -0.41 4.15 25.10
CA ALA A 167 -1.49 4.38 26.07
C ALA A 167 -2.39 5.58 25.73
N VAL A 168 -1.79 6.69 25.32
CA VAL A 168 -2.54 7.90 24.91
C VAL A 168 -3.28 7.64 23.61
N HIS A 169 -2.60 7.11 22.61
CA HIS A 169 -3.18 6.84 21.30
C HIS A 169 -4.31 5.79 21.37
N ASN A 170 -4.16 4.78 22.20
CA ASN A 170 -5.22 3.78 22.41
C ASN A 170 -6.49 4.37 23.03
N ARG A 171 -6.41 5.41 23.87
CA ARG A 171 -7.62 6.12 24.33
C ARG A 171 -8.33 6.85 23.17
N GLN A 172 -7.57 7.45 22.27
CA GLN A 172 -8.12 8.07 21.05
C GLN A 172 -8.77 7.02 20.14
N LEU A 173 -8.05 5.93 19.83
CA LEU A 173 -8.56 4.81 19.02
C LEU A 173 -9.84 4.20 19.59
N ALA A 174 -9.95 4.07 20.92
CA ALA A 174 -11.17 3.63 21.57
C ALA A 174 -12.37 4.57 21.33
N ALA A 175 -12.13 5.89 21.36
CA ALA A 175 -13.18 6.88 21.06
C ALA A 175 -13.64 6.77 19.59
N TYR A 176 -12.71 6.60 18.65
CA TYR A 176 -13.01 6.40 17.23
C TYR A 176 -13.76 5.07 16.99
N THR A 177 -13.34 3.99 17.65
CA THR A 177 -14.03 2.69 17.62
C THR A 177 -15.48 2.81 18.07
N LYS A 178 -15.72 3.49 19.20
CA LYS A 178 -17.06 3.73 19.74
C LYS A 178 -17.94 4.53 18.76
N GLU A 179 -17.38 5.56 18.12
CA GLU A 179 -18.14 6.35 17.14
C GLU A 179 -18.49 5.54 15.88
N LEU A 180 -17.57 4.69 15.39
CA LEU A 180 -17.84 3.76 14.28
C LEU A 180 -18.92 2.75 14.64
N GLN A 181 -18.88 2.17 15.84
CA GLN A 181 -19.88 1.22 16.31
C GLN A 181 -21.27 1.86 16.41
N LYS A 182 -21.34 3.07 16.98
CA LYS A 182 -22.58 3.87 17.07
C LYS A 182 -23.16 4.17 15.69
N MET A 183 -22.31 4.60 14.75
CA MET A 183 -22.72 4.87 13.38
C MET A 183 -23.24 3.61 12.69
N ALA A 184 -22.52 2.49 12.77
CA ALA A 184 -22.92 1.24 12.14
C ALA A 184 -24.26 0.74 12.69
N ALA A 185 -24.45 0.77 14.01
CA ALA A 185 -25.70 0.38 14.65
C ALA A 185 -26.89 1.27 14.22
N ALA A 186 -26.69 2.58 14.13
CA ALA A 186 -27.72 3.54 13.72
C ALA A 186 -28.15 3.37 12.25
N GLU A 187 -27.26 2.91 11.37
CA GLU A 187 -27.50 2.77 9.94
C GLU A 187 -27.75 1.31 9.49
N GLY A 188 -27.72 0.35 10.42
CA GLY A 188 -27.94 -1.08 10.16
C GLY A 188 -26.80 -1.72 9.36
N ASP A 189 -25.57 -1.21 9.49
CA ASP A 189 -24.38 -1.79 8.88
C ASP A 189 -23.79 -2.88 9.78
N LEU A 190 -22.99 -3.75 9.18
CA LEU A 190 -22.19 -4.71 9.94
C LEU A 190 -20.97 -3.99 10.55
N PHE A 191 -20.70 -4.27 11.81
CA PHE A 191 -19.54 -3.75 12.51
C PHE A 191 -18.62 -4.90 12.94
N VAL A 192 -17.31 -4.73 12.72
CA VAL A 192 -16.26 -5.66 13.16
C VAL A 192 -15.30 -4.89 14.07
N SER A 193 -15.22 -5.30 15.34
CA SER A 193 -14.28 -4.70 16.28
C SER A 193 -12.92 -5.40 16.17
N LEU A 194 -11.95 -4.72 15.59
CA LEU A 194 -10.54 -5.15 15.61
C LEU A 194 -9.83 -4.63 16.86
N PHE A 195 -10.28 -3.49 17.39
CA PHE A 195 -9.70 -2.84 18.56
C PHE A 195 -9.86 -3.68 19.84
N ASP A 196 -11.03 -4.30 20.04
CA ASP A 196 -11.38 -5.06 21.24
C ASP A 196 -11.32 -6.58 21.05
N ALA A 197 -10.87 -7.07 19.90
CA ALA A 197 -10.81 -8.49 19.61
C ALA A 197 -9.75 -9.19 20.46
N ASP A 198 -10.16 -10.07 21.38
CA ASP A 198 -9.26 -10.81 22.29
C ASP A 198 -8.16 -11.58 21.54
N SER A 199 -8.47 -12.12 20.35
CA SER A 199 -7.51 -12.84 19.51
C SER A 199 -6.38 -11.95 18.97
N LEU A 200 -6.58 -10.64 18.95
CA LEU A 200 -5.64 -9.64 18.41
C LEU A 200 -4.95 -8.87 19.54
N VAL A 201 -5.64 -8.62 20.65
CA VAL A 201 -5.06 -7.93 21.81
C VAL A 201 -3.98 -8.79 22.45
N ASN A 202 -2.80 -8.22 22.67
CA ASN A 202 -1.63 -8.92 23.22
C ASN A 202 -1.20 -10.16 22.43
N ALA A 203 -1.38 -10.13 21.13
CA ALA A 203 -1.03 -11.20 20.22
C ALA A 203 0.47 -11.58 20.30
N LYS A 204 0.77 -12.88 20.30
CA LYS A 204 2.15 -13.39 20.26
C LYS A 204 2.32 -14.33 19.06
N PRO A 205 3.31 -14.09 18.18
CA PRO A 205 4.12 -12.87 18.09
C PRO A 205 3.25 -11.63 17.84
N PRO A 206 3.78 -10.40 18.01
CA PRO A 206 3.07 -9.15 17.69
C PRO A 206 2.47 -9.15 16.29
N LEU A 207 1.37 -8.43 16.10
CA LEU A 207 0.72 -8.31 14.78
C LEU A 207 1.48 -7.37 13.87
N THR A 208 2.14 -6.36 14.47
CA THR A 208 2.68 -5.21 13.77
C THR A 208 4.20 -5.17 13.84
N GLU A 209 4.81 -4.49 12.89
CA GLU A 209 6.25 -4.23 12.86
C GLU A 209 6.67 -2.99 13.66
N ASN A 210 5.75 -2.04 13.85
CA ASN A 210 6.03 -0.76 14.49
C ASN A 210 4.93 -0.28 15.46
N GLY A 211 4.04 -1.17 15.84
CA GLY A 211 2.92 -0.89 16.75
C GLY A 211 1.59 -0.62 16.04
N ILE A 212 1.59 -0.18 14.77
CA ILE A 212 0.35 0.16 14.04
C ILE A 212 0.20 -0.53 12.69
N HIS A 213 1.29 -0.97 12.05
CA HIS A 213 1.25 -1.58 10.72
C HIS A 213 1.47 -3.09 10.78
N PRO A 214 0.44 -3.90 10.46
CA PRO A 214 0.58 -5.35 10.52
C PRO A 214 1.61 -5.90 9.53
N VAL A 215 2.34 -6.90 9.97
CA VAL A 215 3.16 -7.77 9.09
C VAL A 215 2.27 -8.80 8.40
N GLY A 216 2.82 -9.57 7.44
CA GLY A 216 2.04 -10.57 6.71
C GLY A 216 1.28 -11.57 7.59
N SER A 217 1.91 -12.07 8.66
CA SER A 217 1.27 -12.94 9.66
C SER A 217 0.20 -12.21 10.48
N GLY A 218 0.40 -10.92 10.77
CA GLY A 218 -0.58 -10.04 11.41
C GLY A 218 -1.83 -9.90 10.54
N TYR A 219 -1.67 -9.58 9.25
CA TYR A 219 -2.80 -9.53 8.29
C TYR A 219 -3.53 -10.87 8.18
N ALA A 220 -2.83 -12.00 8.27
CA ALA A 220 -3.48 -13.32 8.26
C ALA A 220 -4.39 -13.52 9.48
N ARG A 221 -3.96 -13.07 10.67
CA ARG A 221 -4.74 -13.14 11.92
C ARG A 221 -5.91 -12.16 11.90
N VAL A 222 -5.69 -10.92 11.47
CA VAL A 222 -6.75 -9.92 11.30
C VAL A 222 -7.81 -10.40 10.31
N ALA A 223 -7.42 -10.98 9.18
CA ALA A 223 -8.35 -11.55 8.22
C ALA A 223 -9.16 -12.72 8.79
N ALA A 224 -8.55 -13.54 9.66
CA ALA A 224 -9.26 -14.59 10.37
C ALA A 224 -10.31 -14.04 11.34
N GLU A 225 -9.95 -13.00 12.08
CA GLU A 225 -10.84 -12.31 13.03
C GLU A 225 -12.02 -11.65 12.31
N ILE A 226 -11.78 -10.91 11.24
CA ILE A 226 -12.84 -10.29 10.42
C ILE A 226 -13.83 -11.37 9.95
N CYS A 227 -13.32 -12.46 9.38
CA CYS A 227 -14.16 -13.56 8.90
C CYS A 227 -14.90 -14.26 10.05
N GLY A 228 -14.26 -14.43 11.22
CA GLY A 228 -14.86 -15.03 12.41
C GLY A 228 -16.06 -14.23 12.90
N GLN A 229 -15.90 -12.91 13.11
CA GLN A 229 -16.99 -12.04 13.57
C GLN A 229 -18.14 -11.95 12.54
N LEU A 230 -17.83 -12.03 11.24
CA LEU A 230 -18.84 -12.03 10.17
C LEU A 230 -19.50 -13.40 9.95
N GLY A 231 -19.05 -14.46 10.64
CA GLY A 231 -19.55 -15.82 10.40
C GLY A 231 -19.19 -16.39 9.02
N VAL A 232 -18.11 -15.91 8.40
CA VAL A 232 -17.63 -16.40 7.10
C VAL A 232 -16.95 -17.76 7.29
N PRO A 233 -17.36 -18.81 6.56
CA PRO A 233 -16.77 -20.13 6.71
C PRO A 233 -15.30 -20.14 6.25
N ALA A 234 -14.45 -20.79 7.04
CA ALA A 234 -13.05 -20.95 6.68
C ALA A 234 -12.84 -22.16 5.77
N HIS A 235 -12.17 -21.96 4.63
CA HIS A 235 -11.76 -23.08 3.79
C HIS A 235 -10.64 -23.90 4.48
N PRO A 236 -10.69 -25.23 4.50
CA PRO A 236 -9.71 -26.04 5.24
C PRO A 236 -8.26 -25.94 4.71
N GLN A 237 -8.08 -25.57 3.46
CA GLN A 237 -6.78 -25.51 2.78
C GLN A 237 -6.16 -24.11 2.69
N LEU A 238 -6.55 -23.14 3.53
CA LEU A 238 -6.02 -21.77 3.49
C LEU A 238 -4.49 -21.66 3.70
N LYS A 239 -3.86 -22.71 4.26
CA LYS A 239 -2.40 -22.78 4.45
C LYS A 239 -1.69 -23.62 3.39
N SER A 240 -2.39 -24.11 2.37
CA SER A 240 -1.82 -24.96 1.32
C SER A 240 -0.96 -24.18 0.33
N PRO A 241 -0.08 -24.84 -0.42
CA PRO A 241 0.63 -24.24 -1.55
C PRO A 241 -0.33 -23.63 -2.60
N ALA A 242 -1.49 -24.26 -2.84
CA ALA A 242 -2.51 -23.73 -3.75
C ALA A 242 -3.07 -22.37 -3.27
N ALA A 243 -3.29 -22.20 -1.97
CA ALA A 243 -3.68 -20.93 -1.40
C ALA A 243 -2.59 -19.85 -1.54
N ALA A 244 -1.31 -20.23 -1.38
CA ALA A 244 -0.19 -19.32 -1.62
C ALA A 244 -0.13 -18.88 -3.10
N GLN A 245 -0.27 -19.80 -4.05
CA GLN A 245 -0.34 -19.49 -5.48
C GLN A 245 -1.53 -18.57 -5.80
N LEU A 246 -2.70 -18.82 -5.24
CA LEU A 246 -3.87 -17.96 -5.45
C LEU A 246 -3.61 -16.55 -4.94
N ARG A 247 -2.94 -16.37 -3.79
CA ARG A 247 -2.55 -15.03 -3.29
C ARG A 247 -1.57 -14.32 -4.24
N THR A 248 -0.66 -15.04 -4.89
CA THR A 248 0.23 -14.46 -5.91
C THR A 248 -0.56 -13.91 -7.10
N VAL A 249 -1.59 -14.63 -7.57
CA VAL A 249 -2.47 -14.16 -8.65
C VAL A 249 -3.27 -12.93 -8.19
N MET A 250 -3.78 -12.93 -6.95
CA MET A 250 -4.48 -11.77 -6.36
C MET A 250 -3.55 -10.56 -6.25
N ALA A 251 -2.30 -10.73 -5.80
CA ALA A 251 -1.33 -9.66 -5.72
C ALA A 251 -1.06 -9.06 -7.11
N ARG A 252 -0.90 -9.89 -8.14
CA ARG A 252 -0.74 -9.41 -9.53
C ARG A 252 -1.96 -8.64 -10.01
N LYS A 253 -3.18 -9.13 -9.74
CA LYS A 253 -4.42 -8.42 -10.05
C LYS A 253 -4.46 -7.05 -9.34
N ASN A 254 -4.11 -7.00 -8.05
CA ASN A 254 -4.12 -5.77 -7.28
C ASN A 254 -3.10 -4.76 -7.79
N GLN A 255 -1.90 -5.19 -8.19
CA GLN A 255 -0.91 -4.32 -8.82
C GLN A 255 -1.43 -3.73 -10.13
N LEU A 256 -1.99 -4.56 -11.02
CA LEU A 256 -2.57 -4.08 -12.28
C LEU A 256 -3.73 -3.11 -12.07
N PHE A 257 -4.55 -3.35 -11.06
CA PHE A 257 -5.63 -2.43 -10.71
C PHE A 257 -5.12 -1.14 -10.05
N PHE A 258 -4.04 -1.22 -9.26
CA PHE A 258 -3.36 -0.03 -8.74
C PHE A 258 -2.87 0.84 -9.89
N ASP A 259 -2.16 0.28 -10.87
CA ASP A 259 -1.65 0.99 -12.04
C ASP A 259 -2.81 1.57 -12.89
N ARG A 260 -3.98 0.92 -12.90
CA ARG A 260 -5.20 1.41 -13.56
C ARG A 260 -5.84 2.60 -12.85
N SER A 261 -5.89 2.57 -11.51
CA SER A 261 -6.66 3.52 -10.69
C SER A 261 -5.80 4.64 -10.08
N ARG A 262 -4.51 4.40 -9.94
CA ARG A 262 -3.50 5.32 -9.39
C ARG A 262 -2.17 5.13 -10.12
N PRO A 263 -2.11 5.42 -11.43
CA PRO A 263 -0.89 5.20 -12.21
C PRO A 263 0.25 6.09 -11.70
N GLN A 264 1.46 5.61 -11.89
CA GLN A 264 2.65 6.43 -11.74
C GLN A 264 2.67 7.55 -12.78
N ASN A 265 3.34 8.67 -12.46
CA ASN A 265 3.57 9.74 -13.41
C ASN A 265 2.30 10.46 -13.93
N MET A 266 1.30 10.60 -13.06
CA MET A 266 -0.02 11.16 -13.40
C MET A 266 0.04 12.54 -14.05
N ALA A 267 1.07 13.36 -13.72
CA ALA A 267 1.31 14.67 -14.31
C ALA A 267 1.48 14.60 -15.83
N TYR A 268 2.21 13.60 -16.29
CA TYR A 268 2.50 13.39 -17.72
C TYR A 268 1.44 12.55 -18.41
N ILE A 269 0.64 11.80 -17.68
CA ILE A 269 -0.44 10.99 -18.27
C ILE A 269 -1.70 11.83 -18.46
N PHE A 270 -2.15 12.52 -17.44
CA PHE A 270 -3.45 13.20 -17.41
C PHE A 270 -3.36 14.70 -17.16
N GLY A 271 -2.23 15.16 -16.60
CA GLY A 271 -2.07 16.52 -16.12
C GLY A 271 -1.63 17.52 -17.18
N PHE A 272 -1.09 18.64 -16.73
CA PHE A 272 -0.66 19.75 -17.59
C PHE A 272 0.56 19.40 -18.46
N ARG A 273 1.34 18.39 -18.09
CA ARG A 273 2.52 17.88 -18.81
C ARG A 273 2.22 16.73 -19.77
N LYS A 274 0.96 16.41 -20.02
CA LYS A 274 0.53 15.22 -20.82
C LYS A 274 1.03 15.19 -22.26
N HIS A 275 1.53 16.31 -22.77
CA HIS A 275 2.07 16.41 -24.13
C HIS A 275 3.59 16.24 -24.20
N GLU A 276 4.29 16.20 -23.06
CA GLU A 276 5.75 16.18 -23.02
C GLU A 276 6.36 14.77 -23.23
N GLN A 277 5.65 13.72 -22.82
CA GLN A 277 6.12 12.33 -22.94
C GLN A 277 5.20 11.45 -23.81
N GLY A 278 4.43 12.07 -24.68
CA GLY A 278 3.44 11.40 -25.50
C GLY A 278 2.04 11.40 -24.86
N ASN A 279 1.05 10.98 -25.63
CA ASN A 279 -0.35 11.02 -25.21
C ASN A 279 -0.76 9.69 -24.55
N ASN A 280 -0.17 9.36 -23.41
CA ASN A 280 -0.23 8.05 -22.77
C ASN A 280 -1.55 7.76 -22.04
N ALA A 281 -2.44 8.76 -21.87
CA ALA A 281 -3.72 8.58 -21.17
C ALA A 281 -4.60 7.48 -21.79
N VAL A 282 -4.51 7.27 -23.11
CA VAL A 282 -5.23 6.23 -23.85
C VAL A 282 -4.74 4.82 -23.52
N GLU A 283 -3.57 4.68 -22.91
CA GLU A 283 -3.00 3.39 -22.51
C GLU A 283 -3.60 2.88 -21.18
N ILE A 284 -3.98 3.79 -20.29
CA ILE A 284 -4.41 3.42 -18.92
C ILE A 284 -5.63 2.48 -18.91
N PRO A 285 -6.69 2.66 -19.74
CA PRO A 285 -7.78 1.68 -19.81
C PRO A 285 -7.35 0.29 -20.29
N ARG A 286 -6.19 0.14 -20.93
CA ARG A 286 -5.68 -1.17 -21.38
C ARG A 286 -5.24 -2.07 -20.22
N PHE A 287 -5.16 -1.56 -18.99
CA PHE A 287 -5.03 -2.40 -17.80
C PHE A 287 -6.31 -3.20 -17.51
N ASP A 288 -7.49 -2.74 -17.89
CA ASP A 288 -8.77 -3.40 -17.61
C ASP A 288 -8.83 -4.85 -18.13
N PRO A 289 -8.46 -5.19 -19.39
CA PRO A 289 -8.39 -6.57 -19.83
C PRO A 289 -7.36 -7.41 -19.09
N LEU A 290 -6.25 -6.83 -18.62
CA LEU A 290 -5.23 -7.54 -17.85
C LEU A 290 -5.76 -7.88 -16.45
N VAL A 291 -6.45 -6.95 -15.79
CA VAL A 291 -7.16 -7.21 -14.53
C VAL A 291 -8.19 -8.31 -14.72
N THR A 292 -8.99 -8.26 -15.81
CA THR A 292 -9.99 -9.27 -16.15
C THR A 292 -9.37 -10.65 -16.35
N ALA A 293 -8.19 -10.74 -16.97
CA ALA A 293 -7.46 -12.00 -17.13
C ALA A 293 -7.06 -12.60 -15.77
N GLN A 294 -6.60 -11.77 -14.83
CA GLN A 294 -6.30 -12.24 -13.47
C GLN A 294 -7.56 -12.67 -12.71
N GLU A 295 -8.71 -11.99 -12.89
CA GLU A 295 -9.97 -12.42 -12.30
C GLU A 295 -10.40 -13.81 -12.80
N LYS A 296 -10.21 -14.11 -14.09
CA LYS A 296 -10.45 -15.45 -14.64
C LYS A 296 -9.54 -16.49 -14.01
N GLU A 297 -8.27 -16.15 -13.80
CA GLU A 297 -7.30 -17.04 -13.15
C GLU A 297 -7.64 -17.27 -11.67
N ILE A 298 -8.08 -16.24 -10.93
CA ILE A 298 -8.60 -16.35 -9.57
C ILE A 298 -9.82 -17.27 -9.55
N ALA A 299 -10.80 -17.06 -10.44
CA ALA A 299 -11.99 -17.90 -10.55
C ALA A 299 -11.64 -19.38 -10.79
N ALA A 300 -10.62 -19.64 -11.60
CA ALA A 300 -10.16 -20.99 -11.89
C ALA A 300 -9.46 -21.69 -10.72
N ARG A 301 -8.97 -20.94 -9.69
CA ARG A 301 -8.18 -21.44 -8.55
C ARG A 301 -8.88 -21.36 -7.20
N ARG A 302 -10.05 -20.77 -7.13
CA ARG A 302 -10.76 -20.48 -5.86
C ARG A 302 -11.19 -21.72 -5.07
N ASP A 303 -11.19 -22.89 -5.70
CA ASP A 303 -11.45 -24.18 -5.06
C ASP A 303 -10.20 -24.79 -4.39
N LEU A 304 -9.06 -24.10 -4.46
CA LEU A 304 -7.75 -24.49 -3.92
C LEU A 304 -7.24 -25.87 -4.35
N LYS A 305 -7.71 -26.39 -5.49
CA LYS A 305 -7.13 -27.59 -6.06
C LYS A 305 -5.75 -27.29 -6.66
N PRO A 306 -4.80 -28.23 -6.59
CA PRO A 306 -3.49 -28.07 -7.20
C PRO A 306 -3.58 -27.76 -8.69
N LYS A 307 -2.91 -26.71 -9.16
CA LYS A 307 -2.78 -26.32 -10.56
C LYS A 307 -1.34 -25.90 -10.85
N PRO A 308 -0.86 -26.05 -12.10
CA PRO A 308 0.43 -25.51 -12.49
C PRO A 308 0.57 -24.03 -12.13
N ALA A 309 1.76 -23.63 -11.72
CA ALA A 309 2.03 -22.20 -11.50
C ALA A 309 1.82 -21.41 -12.80
N PRO A 310 1.31 -20.16 -12.73
CA PRO A 310 1.26 -19.30 -13.88
C PRO A 310 2.68 -19.13 -14.46
N LYS A 311 2.84 -19.29 -15.77
CA LYS A 311 4.12 -19.01 -16.43
C LYS A 311 4.36 -17.50 -16.40
N ALA A 312 5.30 -17.05 -15.60
CA ALA A 312 5.85 -15.71 -15.73
C ALA A 312 6.85 -15.74 -16.89
N SER A 313 6.54 -15.11 -18.00
CA SER A 313 7.52 -14.83 -19.04
C SER A 313 7.99 -13.39 -18.87
N LEU A 314 9.19 -13.21 -18.38
CA LEU A 314 9.89 -11.93 -18.54
C LEU A 314 10.35 -11.87 -20.00
N PRO A 315 10.10 -10.80 -20.74
CA PRO A 315 10.65 -10.64 -22.08
C PRO A 315 12.18 -10.60 -22.00
N GLU A 316 12.86 -11.37 -22.85
CA GLU A 316 14.30 -11.24 -23.04
C GLU A 316 14.60 -9.81 -23.50
N LYS A 317 15.54 -9.16 -22.83
CA LYS A 317 15.97 -7.80 -23.17
C LYS A 317 17.08 -7.89 -24.21
N PRO A 318 17.02 -7.06 -25.27
CA PRO A 318 18.13 -6.97 -26.20
C PRO A 318 19.37 -6.44 -25.47
N ILE A 319 20.49 -7.16 -25.61
CA ILE A 319 21.80 -6.69 -25.18
C ILE A 319 22.17 -5.50 -26.09
N ARG A 320 22.33 -4.32 -25.50
CA ARG A 320 22.81 -3.16 -26.25
C ARG A 320 24.34 -3.24 -26.34
N ASN A 321 24.87 -3.01 -27.53
CA ASN A 321 26.30 -2.92 -27.71
C ASN A 321 26.86 -1.72 -26.93
N PRO A 322 28.06 -1.87 -26.33
CA PRO A 322 28.75 -0.76 -25.69
C PRO A 322 28.89 0.44 -26.65
N GLN A 323 28.68 1.64 -26.12
CA GLN A 323 28.90 2.87 -26.87
C GLN A 323 30.31 3.38 -26.58
N PRO A 324 30.97 4.03 -27.52
CA PRO A 324 32.26 4.67 -27.25
C PRO A 324 32.10 5.73 -26.16
N LEU A 325 33.11 5.81 -25.28
CA LEU A 325 33.13 6.84 -24.22
C LEU A 325 33.10 8.23 -24.87
N PRO A 326 32.18 9.12 -24.45
CA PRO A 326 32.17 10.51 -24.90
C PRO A 326 33.48 11.20 -24.55
N LYS A 327 33.88 12.16 -25.38
CA LYS A 327 35.00 13.05 -25.03
C LYS A 327 34.52 14.08 -24.00
N PHE A 328 35.32 14.29 -22.97
CA PHE A 328 35.06 15.26 -21.92
C PHE A 328 36.20 16.29 -21.89
N ASP A 329 35.84 17.55 -21.66
CA ASP A 329 36.79 18.59 -21.30
C ASP A 329 36.94 18.56 -19.77
N THR A 330 38.13 18.22 -19.29
CA THR A 330 38.42 18.09 -17.86
C THR A 330 39.40 19.17 -17.38
N ALA A 331 39.30 19.53 -16.09
CA ALA A 331 40.30 20.36 -15.47
C ALA A 331 41.66 19.63 -15.37
N GLU A 332 42.73 20.38 -15.25
CA GLU A 332 44.07 19.83 -15.06
C GLU A 332 44.11 18.90 -13.83
N GLY A 333 44.69 17.72 -13.99
CA GLY A 333 44.78 16.71 -12.94
C GLY A 333 43.52 15.87 -12.72
N VAL A 334 42.47 16.03 -13.54
CA VAL A 334 41.24 15.22 -13.48
C VAL A 334 41.16 14.32 -14.71
N GLU A 335 40.97 13.04 -14.47
CA GLU A 335 40.71 12.02 -15.49
C GLU A 335 39.29 11.45 -15.32
N ILE A 336 38.61 11.18 -16.44
CA ILE A 336 37.28 10.54 -16.47
C ILE A 336 37.46 9.15 -17.09
N SER A 337 37.11 8.12 -16.31
CA SER A 337 37.09 6.74 -16.73
C SER A 337 35.68 6.15 -16.68
N LEU A 338 35.43 5.12 -17.49
CA LEU A 338 34.18 4.38 -17.46
C LEU A 338 34.23 3.32 -16.37
N PHE A 339 33.44 3.49 -15.30
CA PHE A 339 33.40 2.55 -14.18
C PHE A 339 32.59 1.29 -14.50
N ALA A 340 31.39 1.45 -15.10
CA ALA A 340 30.54 0.32 -15.48
C ALA A 340 29.61 0.67 -16.64
N GLU A 341 29.26 -0.35 -17.42
CA GLU A 341 28.34 -0.24 -18.53
C GLU A 341 27.48 -1.48 -18.71
N ASN A 342 26.52 -1.46 -19.62
CA ASN A 342 25.70 -2.61 -19.96
C ASN A 342 26.60 -3.76 -20.51
N PRO A 343 26.43 -5.06 -20.08
CA PRO A 343 25.27 -5.57 -19.33
C PRO A 343 25.37 -5.49 -17.81
N SER A 344 26.50 -5.10 -17.24
CA SER A 344 26.71 -5.03 -15.79
C SER A 344 25.80 -4.00 -15.12
N LEU A 345 25.49 -2.93 -15.85
CA LEU A 345 24.64 -1.83 -15.40
C LEU A 345 23.79 -1.31 -16.54
N ALA A 346 22.47 -1.22 -16.35
CA ALA A 346 21.54 -0.65 -17.31
C ALA A 346 20.55 0.32 -16.63
N LYS A 347 20.31 1.49 -17.26
CA LYS A 347 19.39 2.54 -16.78
C LYS A 347 19.54 2.88 -15.28
N PRO A 348 20.71 3.36 -14.84
CA PRO A 348 20.89 3.79 -13.46
C PRO A 348 19.99 5.01 -13.18
N ILE A 349 19.32 5.01 -12.01
CA ILE A 349 18.46 6.11 -11.56
C ILE A 349 19.14 6.87 -10.43
N GLN A 350 19.66 6.13 -9.43
CA GLN A 350 20.41 6.71 -8.32
C GLN A 350 21.47 5.73 -7.85
N MET A 351 22.53 6.27 -7.24
CA MET A 351 23.63 5.47 -6.73
C MET A 351 24.18 6.06 -5.42
N ASN A 352 24.80 5.20 -4.61
CA ASN A 352 25.49 5.53 -3.40
C ASN A 352 26.62 4.54 -3.11
N PHE A 353 27.60 4.93 -2.31
CA PHE A 353 28.66 4.05 -1.83
C PHE A 353 28.36 3.54 -0.43
N ASP A 354 28.74 2.31 -0.14
CA ASP A 354 28.79 1.82 1.22
C ASP A 354 30.16 2.12 1.87
N PRO A 355 30.33 1.86 3.18
CA PRO A 355 31.62 2.08 3.87
C PRO A 355 32.78 1.24 3.35
N GLN A 356 32.51 0.17 2.58
CA GLN A 356 33.50 -0.68 1.93
C GLN A 356 33.92 -0.17 0.53
N GLY A 357 33.34 0.95 0.08
CA GLY A 357 33.59 1.53 -1.23
C GLY A 357 32.88 0.81 -2.39
N ARG A 358 31.93 -0.08 -2.11
CA ARG A 358 31.11 -0.71 -3.15
C ARG A 358 30.04 0.27 -3.64
N LEU A 359 29.83 0.31 -4.95
CA LEU A 359 28.82 1.17 -5.56
C LEU A 359 27.47 0.46 -5.63
N TRP A 360 26.48 0.98 -4.93
CA TRP A 360 25.10 0.53 -4.94
C TRP A 360 24.28 1.37 -5.91
N VAL A 361 23.57 0.71 -6.84
CA VAL A 361 22.83 1.38 -7.91
C VAL A 361 21.39 0.90 -7.96
N ALA A 362 20.45 1.82 -7.86
CA ALA A 362 19.06 1.59 -8.22
C ALA A 362 18.89 1.71 -9.73
N THR A 363 18.35 0.68 -10.38
CA THR A 363 18.14 0.64 -11.83
C THR A 363 16.66 0.49 -12.15
N SER A 364 16.17 1.12 -13.23
CA SER A 364 14.78 0.95 -13.66
C SER A 364 14.63 0.90 -15.17
N GLU A 365 14.10 -0.23 -15.65
CA GLU A 365 13.78 -0.43 -17.05
C GLU A 365 12.40 0.15 -17.43
N VAL A 366 11.49 0.24 -16.46
CA VAL A 366 10.12 0.70 -16.69
C VAL A 366 9.92 2.19 -16.39
N TYR A 367 10.95 2.88 -15.91
CA TYR A 367 10.90 4.32 -15.71
C TYR A 367 10.55 5.07 -17.02
N PRO A 368 9.69 6.08 -17.01
CA PRO A 368 9.07 6.73 -15.84
C PRO A 368 7.71 6.16 -15.42
N GLN A 369 7.17 5.20 -16.14
CA GLN A 369 5.88 4.55 -15.85
C GLN A 369 5.80 3.16 -16.48
N VAL A 370 5.11 2.24 -15.83
CA VAL A 370 4.82 0.94 -16.40
C VAL A 370 3.72 1.05 -17.46
N LYS A 371 3.91 0.39 -18.58
CA LYS A 371 2.91 0.27 -19.64
C LYS A 371 2.05 -0.98 -19.44
N PRO A 372 0.78 -0.97 -19.90
CA PRO A 372 -0.07 -2.17 -19.87
C PRO A 372 0.62 -3.38 -20.52
N GLY A 373 0.71 -4.49 -19.80
CA GLY A 373 1.39 -5.71 -20.24
C GLY A 373 2.91 -5.76 -19.96
N GLN A 374 3.51 -4.65 -19.55
CA GLN A 374 4.90 -4.62 -19.09
C GLN A 374 4.99 -5.18 -17.66
N VAL A 375 6.07 -5.89 -17.37
CA VAL A 375 6.38 -6.38 -16.03
C VAL A 375 7.59 -5.60 -15.52
N ALA A 376 7.43 -4.94 -14.38
CA ALA A 376 8.55 -4.32 -13.69
C ALA A 376 9.42 -5.42 -13.06
N ASN A 377 10.71 -5.38 -13.32
CA ASN A 377 11.73 -6.21 -12.67
C ASN A 377 12.99 -5.37 -12.46
N ASP A 378 12.79 -4.19 -11.92
CA ASP A 378 13.85 -3.26 -11.61
C ASP A 378 14.71 -3.81 -10.47
N LYS A 379 15.95 -3.35 -10.35
CA LYS A 379 16.95 -4.01 -9.53
C LYS A 379 17.75 -3.02 -8.69
N ILE A 380 18.28 -3.54 -7.59
CA ILE A 380 19.44 -2.97 -6.90
C ILE A 380 20.65 -3.81 -7.27
N VAL A 381 21.65 -3.16 -7.83
CA VAL A 381 22.90 -3.76 -8.29
C VAL A 381 24.03 -3.23 -7.43
N VAL A 382 24.92 -4.10 -6.99
CA VAL A 382 26.15 -3.75 -6.28
C VAL A 382 27.36 -4.01 -7.18
N LEU A 383 28.13 -2.96 -7.42
CA LEU A 383 29.31 -2.97 -8.28
C LEU A 383 30.56 -2.79 -7.43
N GLN A 384 31.60 -3.54 -7.74
CA GLN A 384 32.88 -3.47 -7.05
C GLN A 384 34.01 -3.50 -8.04
N ASP A 385 34.99 -2.64 -7.84
CA ASP A 385 36.32 -2.71 -8.43
C ASP A 385 37.22 -3.46 -7.43
N THR A 386 37.54 -4.72 -7.71
CA THR A 386 38.40 -5.55 -6.85
C THR A 386 39.86 -5.47 -7.22
N THR A 387 40.19 -4.93 -8.39
CA THR A 387 41.54 -4.79 -8.93
C THR A 387 42.16 -3.41 -8.67
N GLY A 388 41.32 -2.39 -8.40
CA GLY A 388 41.74 -1.02 -8.15
C GLY A 388 42.11 -0.26 -9.43
N ASP A 389 41.62 -0.70 -10.59
CA ASP A 389 41.91 -0.07 -11.89
C ASP A 389 40.85 0.98 -12.31
N GLY A 390 39.87 1.27 -11.45
CA GLY A 390 38.83 2.24 -11.70
C GLY A 390 37.66 1.69 -12.51
N ARG A 391 37.58 0.37 -12.75
CA ARG A 391 36.48 -0.32 -13.42
C ARG A 391 35.87 -1.40 -12.52
N ALA A 392 34.54 -1.50 -12.54
CA ALA A 392 33.89 -2.60 -11.83
C ALA A 392 34.15 -3.92 -12.56
N ASP A 393 34.75 -4.87 -11.86
CA ASP A 393 34.99 -6.24 -12.31
C ASP A 393 34.05 -7.26 -11.67
N LYS A 394 33.34 -6.86 -10.59
CA LYS A 394 32.34 -7.67 -9.91
C LYS A 394 30.99 -6.95 -9.87
N THR A 395 29.94 -7.69 -10.26
CA THR A 395 28.54 -7.20 -10.26
C THR A 395 27.64 -8.22 -9.60
N GLU A 396 26.87 -7.78 -8.60
CA GLU A 396 25.91 -8.60 -7.86
C GLU A 396 24.53 -7.97 -7.91
N ILE A 397 23.48 -8.78 -8.10
CA ILE A 397 22.08 -8.35 -7.97
C ILE A 397 21.70 -8.57 -6.51
N PHE A 398 21.60 -7.48 -5.74
CA PHE A 398 21.21 -7.52 -4.34
C PHE A 398 19.70 -7.72 -4.15
N ALA A 399 18.88 -7.04 -4.94
CA ALA A 399 17.43 -7.18 -4.93
C ALA A 399 16.85 -7.00 -6.33
N GLU A 400 15.77 -7.72 -6.63
CA GLU A 400 15.06 -7.62 -7.91
C GLU A 400 13.54 -7.65 -7.70
N GLY A 401 12.77 -7.50 -8.79
CA GLY A 401 11.32 -7.42 -8.71
C GLY A 401 10.81 -6.07 -8.18
N LEU A 402 11.63 -5.03 -8.27
CA LEU A 402 11.28 -3.68 -7.87
C LEU A 402 10.48 -2.96 -8.95
N PHE A 403 9.90 -1.82 -8.57
CA PHE A 403 9.07 -0.99 -9.41
C PHE A 403 9.51 0.48 -9.34
N ILE A 404 10.28 0.92 -10.30
CA ILE A 404 10.80 2.29 -10.41
C ILE A 404 11.46 2.74 -9.08
N PRO A 405 12.55 2.09 -8.64
CA PRO A 405 13.31 2.57 -7.49
C PRO A 405 13.99 3.90 -7.84
N THR A 406 13.68 4.96 -7.08
CA THR A 406 14.15 6.32 -7.31
C THR A 406 15.16 6.79 -6.27
N ALA A 407 15.37 6.00 -5.22
CA ALA A 407 16.30 6.32 -4.15
C ALA A 407 16.98 5.06 -3.61
N ILE A 408 18.23 5.20 -3.19
CA ILE A 408 19.00 4.13 -2.54
C ILE A 408 19.96 4.71 -1.52
N GLU A 409 20.07 4.06 -0.35
CA GLU A 409 21.08 4.35 0.67
C GLU A 409 21.44 3.07 1.41
N PRO A 410 22.70 2.60 1.35
CA PRO A 410 23.16 1.47 2.16
C PRO A 410 23.09 1.78 3.65
N GLY A 411 22.73 0.78 4.46
CA GLY A 411 22.67 0.91 5.91
C GLY A 411 21.91 -0.23 6.58
N ASP A 412 22.08 -0.35 7.89
CA ASP A 412 21.39 -1.30 8.78
C ASP A 412 21.46 -2.77 8.32
N GLY A 413 22.61 -3.16 7.71
CA GLY A 413 22.82 -4.54 7.21
C GLY A 413 22.19 -4.82 5.86
N GLY A 414 21.87 -3.77 5.10
CA GLY A 414 21.29 -3.87 3.77
C GLY A 414 21.20 -2.51 3.08
N CYS A 415 20.04 -2.18 2.51
CA CYS A 415 19.84 -0.84 1.94
C CYS A 415 18.39 -0.37 2.04
N TYR A 416 18.23 0.94 2.18
CA TYR A 416 16.96 1.65 2.04
C TYR A 416 16.73 1.97 0.58
N VAL A 417 15.51 1.73 0.11
CA VAL A 417 15.12 1.94 -1.29
C VAL A 417 13.83 2.73 -1.36
N GLY A 418 13.86 3.89 -1.99
CA GLY A 418 12.67 4.66 -2.33
C GLY A 418 12.02 4.09 -3.57
N GLN A 419 10.84 3.53 -3.41
CA GLN A 419 9.99 3.03 -4.50
C GLN A 419 8.58 3.54 -4.25
N SER A 420 8.12 4.50 -5.05
CA SER A 420 6.77 5.04 -4.83
C SER A 420 5.72 3.91 -4.84
N THR A 421 4.92 3.75 -3.83
CA THR A 421 4.49 4.65 -2.74
C THR A 421 5.18 4.39 -1.40
N GLU A 422 6.35 3.78 -1.39
CA GLU A 422 6.98 3.20 -0.20
C GLU A 422 8.45 3.57 -0.08
N LEU A 423 8.93 3.68 1.15
CA LEU A 423 10.32 3.52 1.52
C LEU A 423 10.47 2.09 2.05
N LEU A 424 11.30 1.31 1.38
CA LEU A 424 11.59 -0.08 1.69
C LEU A 424 12.95 -0.20 2.38
N HIS A 425 13.13 -1.23 3.20
CA HIS A 425 14.44 -1.71 3.63
C HIS A 425 14.60 -3.17 3.21
N PHE A 426 15.67 -3.44 2.50
CA PHE A 426 16.09 -4.77 2.12
C PHE A 426 17.30 -5.17 2.94
N LYS A 427 17.33 -6.41 3.41
CA LYS A 427 18.41 -6.94 4.24
C LYS A 427 18.86 -8.30 3.74
N ASP A 428 20.18 -8.52 3.80
CA ASP A 428 20.82 -9.82 3.63
C ASP A 428 21.10 -10.35 5.05
N THR A 429 20.32 -11.35 5.48
CA THR A 429 20.45 -11.91 6.83
C THR A 429 21.35 -13.12 6.87
N ASN A 430 21.66 -13.72 5.72
CA ASN A 430 22.46 -14.93 5.61
C ASN A 430 23.87 -14.68 5.07
N GLY A 431 24.17 -13.47 4.57
CA GLY A 431 25.50 -13.06 4.12
C GLY A 431 25.87 -13.52 2.71
N ASP A 432 24.88 -13.88 1.87
CA ASP A 432 25.14 -14.37 0.52
C ASP A 432 25.21 -13.28 -0.57
N GLY A 433 25.07 -12.02 -0.16
CA GLY A 433 25.08 -10.86 -1.06
C GLY A 433 23.74 -10.55 -1.71
N LYS A 434 22.65 -11.23 -1.30
CA LYS A 434 21.29 -11.03 -1.79
C LYS A 434 20.34 -10.75 -0.64
N ALA A 435 19.40 -9.88 -0.89
CA ALA A 435 18.36 -9.60 0.10
C ALA A 435 17.40 -10.79 0.24
N ASP A 436 17.26 -11.29 1.46
CA ASP A 436 16.29 -12.32 1.86
C ASP A 436 15.17 -11.78 2.76
N GLU A 437 15.33 -10.56 3.27
CA GLU A 437 14.30 -9.84 4.02
C GLU A 437 13.92 -8.54 3.32
N LYS A 438 12.60 -8.25 3.26
CA LYS A 438 12.03 -7.01 2.75
C LYS A 438 11.02 -6.45 3.75
N ARG A 439 11.18 -5.19 4.15
CA ARG A 439 10.27 -4.47 5.03
C ARG A 439 9.78 -3.18 4.39
N ILE A 440 8.50 -2.83 4.59
CA ILE A 440 7.96 -1.50 4.26
C ILE A 440 8.19 -0.60 5.46
N VAL A 441 9.13 0.32 5.37
CA VAL A 441 9.50 1.24 6.45
C VAL A 441 8.48 2.36 6.57
N LEU A 442 8.18 3.03 5.44
CA LEU A 442 7.15 4.06 5.34
C LEU A 442 6.30 3.82 4.10
N SER A 443 5.02 4.18 4.15
CA SER A 443 4.14 4.23 2.98
C SER A 443 3.38 5.54 2.93
N GLY A 444 2.94 5.92 1.71
CA GLY A 444 2.17 7.14 1.48
C GLY A 444 2.89 8.21 0.68
N PHE A 445 3.98 7.85 0.00
CA PHE A 445 4.60 8.73 -0.99
C PHE A 445 3.72 8.85 -2.23
N GLY A 446 3.72 10.03 -2.84
CA GLY A 446 2.91 10.34 -4.01
C GLY A 446 3.39 9.66 -5.29
N THR A 447 2.51 9.60 -6.29
CA THR A 447 2.76 9.02 -7.62
C THR A 447 2.60 10.04 -8.75
N GLU A 448 2.45 11.30 -8.41
CA GLU A 448 2.03 12.35 -9.35
C GLU A 448 3.06 12.61 -10.45
N ASP A 449 4.34 12.54 -10.12
CA ASP A 449 5.43 12.76 -11.07
C ASP A 449 6.65 11.92 -10.66
N THR A 450 6.99 10.90 -11.43
CA THR A 450 8.10 9.99 -11.11
C THR A 450 9.47 10.65 -11.13
N HIS A 451 9.61 11.80 -11.77
CA HIS A 451 10.86 12.59 -11.73
C HIS A 451 11.04 13.30 -10.37
N HIS A 452 10.00 13.36 -9.57
CA HIS A 452 9.88 14.16 -8.36
C HIS A 452 9.52 13.36 -7.10
N THR A 453 9.39 12.05 -7.21
CA THR A 453 9.07 11.15 -6.07
C THR A 453 10.20 11.12 -5.04
N LEU A 454 10.05 10.30 -4.01
CA LEU A 454 11.09 10.04 -3.01
C LEU A 454 12.46 9.80 -3.66
N HIS A 455 13.44 10.64 -3.36
CA HIS A 455 14.81 10.52 -3.88
C HIS A 455 15.86 11.07 -2.90
N THR A 456 17.13 10.89 -3.24
CA THR A 456 18.28 11.43 -2.50
C THR A 456 18.25 11.04 -1.02
N LEU A 457 18.30 9.73 -0.75
CA LEU A 457 18.49 9.24 0.61
C LEU A 457 19.92 9.52 1.06
N ARG A 458 20.10 10.03 2.31
CA ARG A 458 21.38 10.29 2.93
C ARG A 458 21.30 10.15 4.45
N TRP A 459 22.27 9.50 5.03
CA TRP A 459 22.45 9.49 6.48
C TRP A 459 22.95 10.83 6.97
N GLY A 460 22.27 11.40 7.95
CA GLY A 460 22.75 12.52 8.72
C GLY A 460 23.66 12.09 9.87
N HIS A 461 24.52 12.98 10.33
CA HIS A 461 25.37 12.73 11.50
C HIS A 461 24.61 12.52 12.81
N ASP A 462 23.31 12.84 12.82
CA ASP A 462 22.39 12.64 13.94
C ASP A 462 21.67 11.28 13.92
N GLY A 463 22.06 10.38 13.01
CA GLY A 463 21.47 9.05 12.85
C GLY A 463 20.11 9.03 12.16
N ARG A 464 19.69 10.15 11.56
CA ARG A 464 18.47 10.22 10.74
C ARG A 464 18.80 9.93 9.29
N LEU A 465 17.85 9.29 8.63
CA LEU A 465 17.83 9.14 7.17
C LEU A 465 17.05 10.31 6.57
N TYR A 466 17.73 11.18 5.84
CA TYR A 466 17.14 12.32 5.15
C TYR A 466 16.78 11.95 3.71
N PHE A 467 15.70 12.54 3.18
CA PHE A 467 15.26 12.33 1.81
C PHE A 467 14.41 13.47 1.30
N ASN A 468 14.34 13.59 -0.01
CA ASN A 468 13.65 14.67 -0.70
C ASN A 468 12.41 14.15 -1.42
N GLN A 469 11.46 15.07 -1.62
CA GLN A 469 10.49 15.03 -2.70
C GLN A 469 10.42 16.40 -3.38
N SER A 470 9.92 16.47 -4.62
CA SER A 470 9.85 17.70 -5.37
C SER A 470 8.41 18.23 -5.54
N ILE A 471 8.24 19.29 -6.31
CA ILE A 471 7.11 20.23 -6.28
C ILE A 471 5.71 19.61 -6.48
N TYR A 472 5.57 18.52 -7.24
CA TYR A 472 4.24 17.98 -7.58
C TYR A 472 3.78 16.86 -6.66
N ILE A 473 4.67 16.38 -5.80
CA ILE A 473 4.43 15.21 -4.96
C ILE A 473 3.67 15.57 -3.69
N ARG A 474 2.74 14.70 -3.30
CA ARG A 474 2.00 14.77 -2.05
C ARG A 474 2.23 13.49 -1.27
N SER A 475 2.99 13.58 -0.18
CA SER A 475 3.25 12.45 0.71
C SER A 475 2.49 12.58 2.01
N HIS A 476 1.90 11.48 2.44
CA HIS A 476 1.10 11.38 3.66
C HIS A 476 1.53 10.12 4.42
N LEU A 477 2.58 10.27 5.22
CA LEU A 477 3.26 9.17 5.89
C LEU A 477 2.64 8.92 7.25
N GLU A 478 2.04 7.75 7.43
CA GLU A 478 1.54 7.30 8.72
C GLU A 478 2.66 6.64 9.50
N THR A 479 2.89 7.08 10.73
CA THR A 479 3.90 6.55 11.65
C THR A 479 3.26 6.30 13.03
N PRO A 480 3.91 5.54 13.92
CA PRO A 480 3.44 5.39 15.30
C PRO A 480 3.32 6.70 16.08
N HIS A 481 4.00 7.76 15.62
CA HIS A 481 4.00 9.09 16.23
C HIS A 481 2.95 10.04 15.63
N GLY A 482 2.31 9.67 14.53
CA GLY A 482 1.34 10.51 13.83
C GLY A 482 1.45 10.45 12.32
N VAL A 483 0.76 11.36 11.63
CA VAL A 483 0.78 11.44 10.17
C VAL A 483 1.58 12.67 9.72
N VAL A 484 2.69 12.43 9.04
CA VAL A 484 3.50 13.48 8.41
C VAL A 484 2.94 13.79 7.02
N ARG A 485 2.59 15.05 6.77
CA ARG A 485 1.98 15.47 5.51
C ARG A 485 2.84 16.53 4.83
N LEU A 486 3.44 16.19 3.70
CA LEU A 486 4.18 17.13 2.86
C LEU A 486 3.53 17.21 1.48
N LYS A 487 3.01 18.39 1.17
CA LYS A 487 2.52 18.75 -0.16
C LYS A 487 3.56 19.66 -0.81
N SER A 488 4.05 19.31 -2.00
CA SER A 488 5.12 20.03 -2.69
C SER A 488 6.53 19.61 -2.25
N GLY A 489 7.55 20.29 -2.80
CA GLY A 489 8.96 20.01 -2.51
C GLY A 489 9.36 20.22 -1.06
N GLY A 490 10.33 19.46 -0.63
CA GLY A 490 10.92 19.60 0.69
C GLY A 490 11.82 18.44 1.07
N ILE A 491 12.44 18.57 2.25
CA ILE A 491 13.26 17.53 2.88
C ILE A 491 12.47 16.94 4.04
N MET A 492 12.39 15.64 4.07
CA MET A 492 11.88 14.85 5.18
C MET A 492 13.00 14.06 5.83
N TRP A 493 12.75 13.56 7.01
CA TRP A 493 13.67 12.67 7.72
C TRP A 493 12.91 11.53 8.40
N LEU A 494 13.61 10.44 8.61
CA LEU A 494 13.19 9.28 9.37
C LEU A 494 14.29 8.90 10.36
N ARG A 495 13.90 8.57 11.59
CA ARG A 495 14.73 7.85 12.55
C ARG A 495 14.31 6.37 12.54
N PRO A 496 15.09 5.47 11.95
CA PRO A 496 14.62 4.10 11.67
C PRO A 496 14.35 3.27 12.92
N ASP A 497 15.09 3.49 14.00
CA ASP A 497 14.97 2.76 15.27
C ASP A 497 13.67 3.10 16.02
N THR A 498 13.24 4.35 15.99
CA THR A 498 12.02 4.84 16.67
C THR A 498 10.82 4.98 15.74
N GLN A 499 11.02 4.86 14.43
CA GLN A 499 10.02 5.12 13.39
C GLN A 499 9.44 6.54 13.46
N GLU A 500 10.15 7.46 14.12
CA GLU A 500 9.80 8.87 14.10
C GLU A 500 10.17 9.48 12.75
N ALA A 501 9.26 10.20 12.13
CA ALA A 501 9.49 10.89 10.87
C ALA A 501 9.01 12.34 10.96
N GLY A 502 9.62 13.19 10.17
CA GLY A 502 9.27 14.60 10.17
C GLY A 502 9.67 15.34 8.91
N ILE A 503 9.34 16.63 8.89
CA ILE A 503 9.70 17.53 7.81
C ILE A 503 10.79 18.46 8.31
N GLN A 504 11.95 18.39 7.68
CA GLN A 504 13.08 19.28 7.98
C GLN A 504 12.89 20.65 7.32
N TYR A 505 12.46 20.63 6.06
CA TYR A 505 12.31 21.85 5.27
C TYR A 505 11.15 21.72 4.28
N ARG A 506 10.48 22.85 4.02
CA ARG A 506 9.41 22.96 3.02
C ARG A 506 9.83 23.99 1.97
N GLY A 507 9.47 23.74 0.73
CA GLY A 507 9.80 24.60 -0.39
C GLY A 507 10.63 23.85 -1.43
N TRP A 508 11.33 24.58 -2.27
CA TRP A 508 12.09 24.11 -3.43
C TRP A 508 11.20 23.58 -4.56
N CYS A 509 11.63 23.86 -5.77
CA CYS A 509 10.92 23.42 -6.97
C CYS A 509 11.41 22.03 -7.40
N ASN A 510 12.69 21.86 -7.61
CA ASN A 510 13.32 20.64 -8.11
C ASN A 510 14.60 20.35 -7.32
N PRO A 511 14.50 19.95 -6.03
CA PRO A 511 15.69 19.58 -5.28
C PRO A 511 16.24 18.24 -5.79
N TRP A 512 17.51 18.20 -6.18
CA TRP A 512 18.20 16.98 -6.61
C TRP A 512 19.38 16.63 -5.68
N GLY A 513 19.35 17.12 -4.48
CA GLY A 513 20.35 16.88 -3.44
C GLY A 513 20.11 17.73 -2.22
N HIS A 514 20.77 17.40 -1.13
CA HIS A 514 20.81 18.18 0.12
C HIS A 514 22.11 17.90 0.89
#